data_a32781ee6b881d44850cbe932bb67ed4
#
_entry.id   a32781ee6b881d44850cbe932bb67ed4
#
_cell.length_a   1.000
_cell.length_b   1.000
_cell.length_c   1.000
_cell.angle_alpha   90.00
_cell.angle_beta   90.00
_cell.angle_gamma   90.00
#
_symmetry.space_group_name_H-M   'P 1'
#
loop_
_entity.id
_entity.type
_entity.pdbx_description
1 polymer ?
#
loop_
_entity_poly.entity_id
_entity_poly.type
_entity_poly.pdbx_seq_one_letter_code
_entity_poly.pdbx_strand_id
1 'polypeptide(L)'
;MATSASIETLDLRHFAAPVLRPVLEAEGELWRQRLHWDYNASARLLMQYLDSHLLPGYVALEAGQITGYVFCVYEETKAVIGDVFALSSPLAGPLAGFYPEPDSAREIQASAYEVEETLLKHLFETLLNSPQLDRIESQLLLHPSGSHTALFHEAGFQIFRRLFMVQSLQGLWNPPRMDLPGELELRLWRDEDLNSAGMLISDAYRGHPDSLINDQYRSVHGSQRFLHNIVRYSGCGAFSAQVSHVVVERHSREMVALILGSRVSPESGHITQVCVRPDYRRRGLARMLLSVAAFHFMRLGITEISLTVTEANSEAIDLYLAEGYTCAHRFDAAVWQREGTA
;
A
#
# COMPACT_ATOMS: atom_id res chain seq x y z
N MET A 1 -1.67 9.16 -41.41
CA MET A 1 -0.77 9.35 -40.23
C MET A 1 -1.66 10.01 -39.18
N ALA A 2 -2.11 9.26 -38.19
CA ALA A 2 -2.78 9.83 -37.04
C ALA A 2 -1.72 10.64 -36.25
N THR A 3 -1.95 11.94 -36.10
CA THR A 3 -1.16 12.77 -35.19
C THR A 3 -1.40 12.23 -33.80
N SER A 4 -0.38 11.63 -33.19
CA SER A 4 -0.36 11.34 -31.75
C SER A 4 -0.79 12.63 -31.03
N ALA A 5 -1.89 12.59 -30.30
CA ALA A 5 -2.30 13.72 -29.48
C ALA A 5 -1.15 13.98 -28.49
N SER A 6 -0.63 15.21 -28.46
CA SER A 6 0.43 15.56 -27.55
C SER A 6 -0.14 15.55 -26.12
N ILE A 7 0.43 14.75 -25.24
CA ILE A 7 0.10 14.75 -23.81
C ILE A 7 0.66 16.04 -23.22
N GLU A 8 -0.22 16.90 -22.72
CA GLU A 8 0.15 18.09 -21.96
C GLU A 8 0.20 17.76 -20.47
N THR A 9 1.25 18.16 -19.78
CA THR A 9 1.42 17.90 -18.34
C THR A 9 1.38 19.21 -17.58
N LEU A 10 0.46 19.32 -16.61
CA LEU A 10 0.27 20.50 -15.77
C LEU A 10 0.36 20.15 -14.29
N ASP A 11 0.72 21.16 -13.47
CA ASP A 11 0.81 20.98 -12.00
C ASP A 11 -0.58 20.69 -11.41
N LEU A 12 -0.66 19.63 -10.63
CA LEU A 12 -1.89 19.13 -10.01
C LEU A 12 -2.54 20.18 -9.09
N ARG A 13 -1.74 21.06 -8.47
CA ARG A 13 -2.22 22.11 -7.58
C ARG A 13 -3.05 23.21 -8.27
N HIS A 14 -3.09 23.24 -9.59
CA HIS A 14 -3.93 24.15 -10.34
C HIS A 14 -5.36 23.63 -10.52
N PHE A 15 -5.64 22.42 -10.09
CA PHE A 15 -6.92 21.73 -10.30
C PHE A 15 -7.64 21.52 -8.97
N ALA A 16 -8.97 21.63 -9.02
CA ALA A 16 -9.84 21.35 -7.89
C ALA A 16 -10.44 19.93 -8.01
N ALA A 17 -10.88 19.37 -6.89
CA ALA A 17 -11.41 18.01 -6.82
C ALA A 17 -12.50 17.66 -7.83
N PRO A 18 -13.48 18.55 -8.17
CA PRO A 18 -14.53 18.20 -9.13
C PRO A 18 -14.02 17.81 -10.51
N VAL A 19 -12.87 18.36 -10.93
CA VAL A 19 -12.30 18.11 -12.26
C VAL A 19 -11.61 16.74 -12.33
N LEU A 20 -11.00 16.31 -11.21
CA LEU A 20 -10.33 14.99 -11.10
C LEU A 20 -11.28 13.87 -10.68
N ARG A 21 -12.46 14.18 -10.17
CA ARG A 21 -13.41 13.18 -9.66
C ARG A 21 -13.64 12.00 -10.62
N PRO A 22 -13.85 12.19 -11.94
CA PRO A 22 -14.07 11.06 -12.84
C PRO A 22 -12.88 10.11 -12.93
N VAL A 23 -11.64 10.63 -12.84
CA VAL A 23 -10.41 9.84 -12.85
C VAL A 23 -10.29 9.04 -11.55
N LEU A 24 -10.55 9.68 -10.39
CA LEU A 24 -10.55 9.03 -9.07
C LEU A 24 -11.64 7.95 -8.93
N GLU A 25 -12.81 8.16 -9.57
CA GLU A 25 -13.88 7.15 -9.60
C GLU A 25 -13.48 5.93 -10.44
N ALA A 26 -12.83 6.14 -11.59
CA ALA A 26 -12.32 5.05 -12.43
C ALA A 26 -11.20 4.27 -11.74
N GLU A 27 -10.30 4.97 -11.06
CA GLU A 27 -9.26 4.35 -10.23
C GLU A 27 -9.87 3.54 -9.09
N GLY A 28 -10.85 4.11 -8.38
CA GLY A 28 -11.56 3.42 -7.30
C GLY A 28 -12.23 2.12 -7.74
N GLU A 29 -12.76 2.10 -8.96
CA GLU A 29 -13.32 0.88 -9.56
C GLU A 29 -12.22 -0.17 -9.80
N LEU A 30 -11.03 0.25 -10.24
CA LEU A 30 -9.89 -0.64 -10.44
C LEU A 30 -9.38 -1.22 -9.10
N TRP A 31 -9.32 -0.41 -8.04
CA TRP A 31 -9.02 -0.88 -6.69
C TRP A 31 -10.01 -1.95 -6.24
N ARG A 32 -11.29 -1.73 -6.47
CA ARG A 32 -12.34 -2.69 -6.14
C ARG A 32 -12.23 -3.99 -6.92
N GLN A 33 -11.95 -3.91 -8.22
CA GLN A 33 -11.87 -5.08 -9.10
C GLN A 33 -10.61 -5.93 -8.85
N ARG A 34 -9.44 -5.29 -8.65
CA ARG A 34 -8.15 -5.99 -8.53
C ARG A 34 -7.84 -6.47 -7.12
N LEU A 35 -8.22 -5.66 -6.12
CA LEU A 35 -7.78 -5.87 -4.74
C LEU A 35 -8.95 -6.06 -3.76
N HIS A 36 -10.19 -5.93 -4.22
CA HIS A 36 -11.40 -5.94 -3.39
C HIS A 36 -11.40 -4.85 -2.30
N TRP A 37 -10.74 -3.72 -2.58
CA TRP A 37 -10.62 -2.57 -1.67
C TRP A 37 -11.60 -1.47 -2.02
N ASP A 38 -12.19 -0.86 -1.00
CA ASP A 38 -12.98 0.37 -1.12
C ASP A 38 -12.06 1.59 -1.06
N TYR A 39 -11.80 2.19 -2.22
CA TYR A 39 -10.94 3.36 -2.34
C TYR A 39 -11.62 4.68 -1.94
N ASN A 40 -12.93 4.67 -1.65
CA ASN A 40 -13.70 5.90 -1.39
C ASN A 40 -13.14 6.77 -0.26
N ALA A 41 -12.58 6.17 0.79
CA ALA A 41 -12.00 6.93 1.90
C ALA A 41 -10.72 7.66 1.46
N SER A 42 -9.84 6.98 0.72
CA SER A 42 -8.62 7.56 0.15
C SER A 42 -8.94 8.63 -0.89
N ALA A 43 -9.89 8.37 -1.79
CA ALA A 43 -10.34 9.34 -2.79
C ALA A 43 -10.90 10.62 -2.13
N ARG A 44 -11.70 10.51 -1.06
CA ARG A 44 -12.17 11.69 -0.31
C ARG A 44 -11.03 12.50 0.31
N LEU A 45 -10.03 11.82 0.86
CA LEU A 45 -8.85 12.50 1.41
C LEU A 45 -8.06 13.22 0.30
N LEU A 46 -7.83 12.57 -0.84
CA LEU A 46 -7.20 13.20 -2.00
C LEU A 46 -7.98 14.41 -2.50
N MET A 47 -9.31 14.31 -2.59
CA MET A 47 -10.16 15.45 -2.97
C MET A 47 -10.03 16.63 -2.02
N GLN A 48 -9.88 16.41 -0.70
CA GLN A 48 -9.65 17.49 0.26
C GLN A 48 -8.30 18.18 0.04
N TYR A 49 -7.24 17.42 -0.26
CA TYR A 49 -5.91 17.98 -0.59
C TYR A 49 -5.93 18.72 -1.93
N LEU A 50 -6.68 18.25 -2.91
CA LEU A 50 -6.86 18.94 -4.20
C LEU A 50 -7.57 20.28 -4.00
N ASP A 51 -8.69 20.31 -3.28
CA ASP A 51 -9.43 21.55 -3.01
C ASP A 51 -8.63 22.58 -2.18
N SER A 52 -7.68 22.11 -1.40
CA SER A 52 -6.74 22.99 -0.69
C SER A 52 -5.52 23.41 -1.51
N HIS A 53 -5.36 22.92 -2.74
CA HIS A 53 -4.22 23.14 -3.63
C HIS A 53 -2.86 22.76 -3.01
N LEU A 54 -2.84 21.77 -2.12
CA LEU A 54 -1.66 21.35 -1.39
C LEU A 54 -1.06 20.03 -1.87
N LEU A 55 -1.72 19.31 -2.80
CA LEU A 55 -1.24 18.01 -3.28
C LEU A 55 -0.21 18.19 -4.41
N PRO A 56 1.08 17.93 -4.17
CA PRO A 56 2.10 18.01 -5.21
C PRO A 56 1.94 16.87 -6.21
N GLY A 57 2.11 17.17 -7.49
CA GLY A 57 2.00 16.19 -8.56
C GLY A 57 1.66 16.82 -9.90
N TYR A 58 1.22 15.99 -10.82
CA TYR A 58 0.90 16.40 -12.18
C TYR A 58 -0.38 15.74 -12.68
N VAL A 59 -1.06 16.42 -13.59
CA VAL A 59 -2.13 15.86 -14.41
C VAL A 59 -1.69 15.80 -15.86
N ALA A 60 -2.16 14.80 -16.58
CA ALA A 60 -2.03 14.68 -18.02
C ALA A 60 -3.34 15.10 -18.70
N LEU A 61 -3.23 15.90 -19.75
CA LEU A 61 -4.35 16.31 -20.58
C LEU A 61 -4.12 15.87 -22.02
N GLU A 62 -5.15 15.35 -22.64
CA GLU A 62 -5.26 15.11 -24.09
C GLU A 62 -6.46 15.86 -24.63
N ALA A 63 -6.27 16.70 -25.63
CA ALA A 63 -7.32 17.54 -26.19
C ALA A 63 -8.10 18.36 -25.14
N GLY A 64 -7.42 18.82 -24.08
CA GLY A 64 -7.99 19.61 -22.99
C GLY A 64 -8.80 18.81 -21.95
N GLN A 65 -8.80 17.48 -22.03
CA GLN A 65 -9.43 16.60 -21.04
C GLN A 65 -8.39 15.91 -20.19
N ILE A 66 -8.64 15.79 -18.88
CA ILE A 66 -7.75 15.06 -17.97
C ILE A 66 -7.86 13.57 -18.28
N THR A 67 -6.71 12.95 -18.58
CA THR A 67 -6.59 11.52 -18.88
C THR A 67 -5.83 10.75 -17.80
N GLY A 68 -5.11 11.44 -16.91
CA GLY A 68 -4.38 10.78 -15.82
C GLY A 68 -3.82 11.77 -14.82
N TYR A 69 -3.28 11.25 -13.74
CA TYR A 69 -2.60 12.04 -12.70
C TYR A 69 -1.53 11.23 -11.99
N VAL A 70 -0.60 11.92 -11.35
CA VAL A 70 0.39 11.38 -10.42
C VAL A 70 0.52 12.35 -9.25
N PHE A 71 0.72 11.83 -8.03
CA PHE A 71 0.96 12.69 -6.87
C PHE A 71 2.05 12.11 -5.97
N CYS A 72 2.62 12.98 -5.15
CA CYS A 72 3.53 12.58 -4.08
C CYS A 72 3.19 13.29 -2.77
N VAL A 73 3.74 12.78 -1.68
CA VAL A 73 3.64 13.37 -0.34
C VAL A 73 5.05 13.57 0.17
N TYR A 74 5.34 14.75 0.73
CA TYR A 74 6.61 15.04 1.37
C TYR A 74 6.56 14.71 2.86
N GLU A 75 7.58 13.99 3.33
CA GLU A 75 7.81 13.68 4.73
C GLU A 75 9.26 14.07 5.09
N GLU A 76 9.46 15.26 5.66
CA GLU A 76 10.81 15.77 5.98
C GLU A 76 11.71 15.83 4.74
N THR A 77 12.79 15.04 4.68
CA THR A 77 13.71 14.92 3.53
C THR A 77 13.33 13.79 2.57
N LYS A 78 12.13 13.21 2.72
CA LYS A 78 11.64 12.12 1.89
C LYS A 78 10.41 12.54 1.08
N ALA A 79 10.29 12.02 -0.14
CA ALA A 79 9.05 12.02 -0.92
C ALA A 79 8.52 10.60 -1.08
N VAL A 80 7.22 10.44 -0.93
CA VAL A 80 6.51 9.18 -1.23
C VAL A 80 5.61 9.42 -2.43
N ILE A 81 5.86 8.72 -3.52
CA ILE A 81 4.96 8.70 -4.69
C ILE A 81 3.74 7.88 -4.27
N GLY A 82 2.58 8.53 -4.20
CA GLY A 82 1.36 7.93 -3.68
C GLY A 82 0.72 6.97 -4.67
N ASP A 83 0.43 7.45 -5.86
CA ASP A 83 -0.02 6.64 -6.99
C ASP A 83 0.22 7.38 -8.31
N VAL A 84 0.13 6.65 -9.43
CA VAL A 84 -0.01 7.13 -10.79
C VAL A 84 -1.16 6.38 -11.44
N PHE A 85 -2.04 7.09 -12.13
CA PHE A 85 -3.18 6.46 -12.78
C PHE A 85 -3.54 7.19 -14.06
N ALA A 86 -3.85 6.44 -15.12
CA ALA A 86 -4.40 6.96 -16.36
C ALA A 86 -5.63 6.18 -16.81
N LEU A 87 -6.57 6.91 -17.43
CA LEU A 87 -7.76 6.32 -17.99
C LEU A 87 -7.39 5.49 -19.23
N SER A 88 -7.96 4.30 -19.33
CA SER A 88 -7.79 3.42 -20.49
C SER A 88 -8.49 3.94 -21.76
N SER A 89 -9.33 4.97 -21.63
CA SER A 89 -9.96 5.70 -22.74
C SER A 89 -10.36 7.08 -22.24
N PRO A 90 -10.29 8.16 -23.06
CA PRO A 90 -10.91 9.43 -22.70
C PRO A 90 -12.38 9.18 -22.34
N LEU A 91 -12.85 9.83 -21.27
CA LEU A 91 -14.24 9.73 -20.84
C LEU A 91 -15.18 10.18 -21.99
N ALA A 92 -15.57 9.28 -22.85
CA ALA A 92 -16.71 9.49 -23.72
C ALA A 92 -17.93 9.54 -22.81
N GLY A 93 -18.69 10.63 -22.91
CA GLY A 93 -19.83 11.02 -22.07
C GLY A 93 -20.74 9.91 -21.52
N PRO A 94 -21.80 10.24 -20.78
CA PRO A 94 -22.41 9.35 -19.81
C PRO A 94 -22.81 8.00 -20.39
N LEU A 95 -22.18 6.91 -19.90
CA LEU A 95 -22.64 5.53 -20.01
C LEU A 95 -22.75 4.94 -21.44
N ALA A 96 -21.62 4.71 -22.10
CA ALA A 96 -21.58 3.69 -23.14
C ALA A 96 -21.07 2.38 -22.56
N GLY A 97 -21.95 1.45 -22.21
CA GLY A 97 -21.62 0.07 -21.89
C GLY A 97 -21.08 -0.64 -23.13
N PHE A 98 -19.78 -0.60 -23.33
CA PHE A 98 -19.08 -1.41 -24.32
C PHE A 98 -17.76 -1.87 -23.72
N TYR A 99 -17.66 -3.18 -23.52
CA TYR A 99 -16.35 -3.83 -23.41
C TYR A 99 -15.77 -3.85 -24.82
N PRO A 100 -14.60 -3.24 -25.07
CA PRO A 100 -13.97 -3.33 -26.37
C PRO A 100 -13.50 -4.75 -26.66
N GLU A 101 -13.56 -5.15 -27.94
CA GLU A 101 -12.94 -6.37 -28.45
C GLU A 101 -11.43 -6.41 -28.09
N PRO A 102 -10.79 -7.60 -27.97
CA PRO A 102 -9.42 -7.77 -27.46
C PRO A 102 -8.34 -6.88 -28.11
N ASP A 103 -8.49 -6.53 -29.39
CA ASP A 103 -7.51 -5.69 -30.08
C ASP A 103 -7.63 -4.19 -29.73
N SER A 104 -8.84 -3.70 -29.48
CA SER A 104 -9.06 -2.34 -29.00
C SER A 104 -8.63 -2.15 -27.55
N ALA A 105 -8.71 -3.20 -26.72
CA ALA A 105 -8.20 -3.17 -25.35
C ALA A 105 -6.67 -3.02 -25.29
N ARG A 106 -5.94 -3.57 -26.27
CA ARG A 106 -4.47 -3.41 -26.34
C ARG A 106 -4.05 -1.98 -26.71
N GLU A 107 -4.70 -1.36 -27.68
CA GLU A 107 -4.41 0.04 -28.06
C GLU A 107 -4.73 1.01 -26.93
N ILE A 108 -5.85 0.82 -26.25
CA ILE A 108 -6.27 1.62 -25.10
C ILE A 108 -5.29 1.46 -23.93
N GLN A 109 -4.84 0.25 -23.64
CA GLN A 109 -3.90 -0.01 -22.56
C GLN A 109 -2.50 0.56 -22.84
N ALA A 110 -2.06 0.57 -24.09
CA ALA A 110 -0.83 1.22 -24.51
C ALA A 110 -0.89 2.74 -24.30
N SER A 111 -2.03 3.37 -24.59
CA SER A 111 -2.22 4.80 -24.36
C SER A 111 -2.18 5.18 -22.88
N ALA A 112 -2.84 4.42 -21.98
CA ALA A 112 -2.79 4.67 -20.54
C ALA A 112 -1.35 4.55 -20.01
N TYR A 113 -0.62 3.55 -20.46
CA TYR A 113 0.78 3.34 -20.09
C TYR A 113 1.68 4.53 -20.51
N GLU A 114 1.52 5.06 -21.72
CA GLU A 114 2.27 6.23 -22.19
C GLU A 114 1.97 7.49 -21.37
N VAL A 115 0.71 7.67 -20.94
CA VAL A 115 0.30 8.77 -20.05
C VAL A 115 0.97 8.62 -18.68
N GLU A 116 0.92 7.44 -18.09
CA GLU A 116 1.54 7.16 -16.79
C GLU A 116 3.06 7.35 -16.83
N GLU A 117 3.74 6.87 -17.89
CA GLU A 117 5.18 7.10 -18.06
C GLU A 117 5.52 8.60 -18.19
N THR A 118 4.72 9.35 -18.92
CA THR A 118 4.91 10.80 -19.09
C THR A 118 4.76 11.52 -17.75
N LEU A 119 3.76 11.17 -16.95
CA LEU A 119 3.52 11.71 -15.63
C LEU A 119 4.67 11.38 -14.66
N LEU A 120 5.10 10.12 -14.65
CA LEU A 120 6.23 9.68 -13.80
C LEU A 120 7.54 10.37 -14.18
N LYS A 121 7.84 10.54 -15.48
CA LYS A 121 9.02 11.27 -15.94
C LYS A 121 9.06 12.70 -15.42
N HIS A 122 7.95 13.45 -15.54
CA HIS A 122 7.84 14.81 -15.01
C HIS A 122 8.00 14.86 -13.48
N LEU A 123 7.40 13.91 -12.77
CA LEU A 123 7.53 13.81 -11.32
C LEU A 123 8.98 13.51 -10.93
N PHE A 124 9.66 12.58 -11.61
CA PHE A 124 11.07 12.25 -11.35
C PHE A 124 11.98 13.45 -11.59
N GLU A 125 11.80 14.19 -12.69
CA GLU A 125 12.55 15.41 -12.95
C GLU A 125 12.43 16.39 -11.79
N THR A 126 11.24 16.56 -11.23
CA THR A 126 11.01 17.46 -10.10
C THR A 126 11.65 16.94 -8.82
N LEU A 127 11.44 15.66 -8.48
CA LEU A 127 11.90 15.10 -7.22
C LEU A 127 13.42 14.92 -7.18
N LEU A 128 14.03 14.40 -8.25
CA LEU A 128 15.47 14.14 -8.33
C LEU A 128 16.30 15.43 -8.32
N ASN A 129 15.75 16.52 -8.88
CA ASN A 129 16.39 17.84 -8.85
C ASN A 129 16.15 18.62 -7.55
N SER A 130 15.34 18.10 -6.63
CA SER A 130 15.12 18.73 -5.32
C SER A 130 16.32 18.50 -4.38
N PRO A 131 17.08 19.55 -4.01
CA PRO A 131 18.25 19.40 -3.13
C PRO A 131 17.89 18.99 -1.69
N GLN A 132 16.63 19.13 -1.32
CA GLN A 132 16.12 18.84 0.03
C GLN A 132 15.75 17.38 0.23
N LEU A 133 15.64 16.61 -0.88
CA LEU A 133 15.26 15.21 -0.80
C LEU A 133 16.49 14.31 -0.75
N ASP A 134 16.51 13.46 0.26
CA ASP A 134 17.51 12.40 0.42
C ASP A 134 16.95 11.05 -0.03
N ARG A 135 15.63 10.93 -0.09
CA ARG A 135 14.95 9.66 -0.37
C ARG A 135 13.65 9.85 -1.12
N ILE A 136 13.37 8.91 -2.04
CA ILE A 136 12.07 8.81 -2.72
C ILE A 136 11.62 7.35 -2.63
N GLU A 137 10.38 7.13 -2.19
CA GLU A 137 9.75 5.82 -2.09
C GLU A 137 8.51 5.74 -2.98
N SER A 138 8.26 4.57 -3.55
CA SER A 138 7.03 4.28 -4.30
C SER A 138 6.60 2.83 -4.10
N GLN A 139 5.30 2.59 -4.03
CA GLN A 139 4.71 1.26 -4.01
C GLN A 139 3.42 1.29 -4.84
N LEU A 140 3.53 1.02 -6.13
CA LEU A 140 2.41 1.10 -7.08
C LEU A 140 1.60 -0.19 -7.05
N LEU A 141 0.77 -0.36 -6.03
CA LEU A 141 0.04 -1.58 -5.74
C LEU A 141 -0.93 -2.01 -6.85
N LEU A 142 -1.52 -1.06 -7.59
CA LEU A 142 -2.39 -1.36 -8.72
C LEU A 142 -1.65 -1.86 -9.96
N HIS A 143 -0.34 -1.59 -10.08
CA HIS A 143 0.42 -1.88 -11.27
C HIS A 143 1.09 -3.26 -11.17
N PRO A 144 0.94 -4.13 -12.17
CA PRO A 144 1.68 -5.39 -12.20
C PRO A 144 3.20 -5.16 -12.15
N SER A 145 3.92 -6.06 -11.46
CA SER A 145 5.38 -6.02 -11.44
C SER A 145 5.94 -6.03 -12.87
N GLY A 146 6.85 -5.12 -13.15
CA GLY A 146 7.42 -4.93 -14.48
C GLY A 146 6.82 -3.75 -15.26
N SER A 147 5.63 -3.24 -14.91
CA SER A 147 4.95 -2.20 -15.69
C SER A 147 5.81 -0.95 -15.91
N HIS A 148 6.39 -0.41 -14.84
CA HIS A 148 7.22 0.80 -14.89
C HIS A 148 8.67 0.55 -14.45
N THR A 149 9.08 -0.70 -14.29
CA THR A 149 10.40 -1.08 -13.75
C THR A 149 11.55 -0.46 -14.51
N ALA A 150 11.50 -0.44 -15.86
CA ALA A 150 12.55 0.16 -16.69
C ALA A 150 12.72 1.65 -16.41
N LEU A 151 11.61 2.39 -16.35
CA LEU A 151 11.57 3.83 -16.07
C LEU A 151 12.17 4.17 -14.70
N PHE A 152 11.76 3.44 -13.65
CA PHE A 152 12.30 3.61 -12.30
C PHE A 152 13.80 3.28 -12.26
N HIS A 153 14.22 2.20 -12.93
CA HIS A 153 15.63 1.81 -12.97
C HIS A 153 16.50 2.84 -13.69
N GLU A 154 16.04 3.38 -14.82
CA GLU A 154 16.73 4.45 -15.56
C GLU A 154 16.86 5.73 -14.72
N ALA A 155 15.90 6.01 -13.87
CA ALA A 155 15.94 7.12 -12.91
C ALA A 155 16.79 6.83 -11.64
N GLY A 156 17.44 5.67 -11.57
CA GLY A 156 18.36 5.31 -10.48
C GLY A 156 17.69 4.71 -9.25
N PHE A 157 16.43 4.26 -9.35
CA PHE A 157 15.75 3.59 -8.24
C PHE A 157 16.18 2.12 -8.12
N GLN A 158 16.29 1.65 -6.90
CA GLN A 158 16.36 0.23 -6.56
C GLN A 158 14.93 -0.34 -6.52
N ILE A 159 14.74 -1.50 -7.17
CA ILE A 159 13.43 -2.15 -7.29
C ILE A 159 13.35 -3.35 -6.35
N PHE A 160 12.22 -3.46 -5.65
CA PHE A 160 11.89 -4.57 -4.77
C PHE A 160 10.55 -5.17 -5.20
N ARG A 161 10.57 -6.44 -5.61
CA ARG A 161 9.33 -7.13 -5.95
C ARG A 161 8.55 -7.49 -4.70
N ARG A 162 7.25 -7.22 -4.72
CA ARG A 162 6.33 -7.50 -3.63
C ARG A 162 5.16 -8.36 -4.09
N LEU A 163 4.64 -9.16 -3.18
CA LEU A 163 3.47 -10.00 -3.39
C LEU A 163 2.30 -9.42 -2.61
N PHE A 164 1.15 -9.31 -3.27
CA PHE A 164 -0.14 -9.13 -2.63
C PHE A 164 -0.75 -10.52 -2.48
N MET A 165 -0.90 -10.98 -1.25
CA MET A 165 -1.41 -12.32 -0.95
C MET A 165 -2.78 -12.22 -0.31
N VAL A 166 -3.65 -13.19 -0.64
CA VAL A 166 -5.03 -13.25 -0.16
C VAL A 166 -5.33 -14.61 0.46
N GLN A 167 -6.20 -14.61 1.46
CA GLN A 167 -6.76 -15.82 2.08
C GLN A 167 -8.27 -15.71 2.14
N SER A 168 -8.99 -16.71 1.60
CA SER A 168 -10.43 -16.85 1.81
C SER A 168 -10.71 -17.32 3.23
N LEU A 169 -11.64 -16.67 3.89
CA LEU A 169 -12.11 -17.06 5.23
C LEU A 169 -13.37 -17.95 5.17
N GLN A 170 -13.87 -18.24 3.98
CA GLN A 170 -15.05 -19.09 3.82
C GLN A 170 -14.76 -20.51 4.30
N GLY A 171 -15.61 -21.03 5.17
CA GLY A 171 -15.46 -22.39 5.73
C GLY A 171 -14.47 -22.52 6.90
N LEU A 172 -13.84 -21.45 7.35
CA LEU A 172 -12.99 -21.44 8.55
C LEU A 172 -13.86 -21.32 9.81
N TRP A 173 -14.33 -22.43 10.37
CA TRP A 173 -15.23 -22.44 11.54
C TRP A 173 -14.54 -22.79 12.87
N ASN A 174 -13.28 -23.20 12.83
CA ASN A 174 -12.60 -23.62 14.04
C ASN A 174 -11.95 -22.43 14.75
N PRO A 175 -12.19 -22.22 16.06
CA PRO A 175 -11.47 -21.23 16.82
C PRO A 175 -9.97 -21.57 16.79
N PRO A 176 -9.10 -20.54 16.71
CA PRO A 176 -7.66 -20.74 16.67
C PRO A 176 -7.18 -21.49 17.93
N ARG A 177 -6.23 -22.40 17.75
CA ARG A 177 -5.53 -23.00 18.88
C ARG A 177 -4.64 -21.94 19.53
N MET A 178 -4.87 -21.72 20.83
CA MET A 178 -4.17 -20.72 21.63
C MET A 178 -3.10 -21.39 22.51
N ASP A 179 -2.19 -22.13 21.89
CA ASP A 179 -1.08 -22.77 22.61
C ASP A 179 0.04 -21.75 22.91
N LEU A 180 -0.25 -20.85 23.87
CA LEU A 180 0.75 -19.87 24.35
C LEU A 180 1.51 -20.44 25.55
N PRO A 181 2.84 -20.30 25.58
CA PRO A 181 3.62 -20.51 26.79
C PRO A 181 3.04 -19.72 27.97
N GLY A 182 3.04 -20.30 29.18
CA GLY A 182 2.40 -19.70 30.36
C GLY A 182 2.93 -18.31 30.75
N GLU A 183 4.18 -17.99 30.35
CA GLU A 183 4.79 -16.67 30.54
C GLU A 183 4.25 -15.60 29.59
N LEU A 184 3.51 -15.97 28.53
CA LEU A 184 2.97 -15.04 27.54
C LEU A 184 1.47 -14.82 27.74
N GLU A 185 0.99 -13.66 27.31
CA GLU A 185 -0.40 -13.25 27.32
C GLU A 185 -0.76 -12.64 25.98
N LEU A 186 -1.81 -13.17 25.34
CA LEU A 186 -2.44 -12.58 24.16
C LEU A 186 -3.57 -11.67 24.61
N ARG A 187 -3.62 -10.46 24.06
CA ARG A 187 -4.73 -9.53 24.28
C ARG A 187 -4.99 -8.65 23.04
N LEU A 188 -6.14 -8.02 23.03
CA LEU A 188 -6.47 -7.01 22.02
C LEU A 188 -5.53 -5.80 22.10
N TRP A 189 -5.34 -5.16 20.95
CA TRP A 189 -4.70 -3.85 20.82
C TRP A 189 -5.40 -2.80 21.64
N ARG A 190 -4.61 -1.87 22.20
CA ARG A 190 -5.08 -0.65 22.91
C ARG A 190 -4.30 0.55 22.41
N ASP A 191 -4.88 1.75 22.46
CA ASP A 191 -4.20 2.97 22.00
C ASP A 191 -2.88 3.25 22.75
N GLU A 192 -2.78 2.82 24.01
CA GLU A 192 -1.57 2.91 24.84
C GLU A 192 -0.40 2.02 24.35
N ASP A 193 -0.68 1.07 23.46
CA ASP A 193 0.33 0.14 22.91
C ASP A 193 1.24 0.80 21.87
N LEU A 194 0.88 1.97 21.36
CA LEU A 194 1.56 2.61 20.24
C LEU A 194 3.08 2.75 20.46
N ASN A 195 3.50 3.15 21.64
CA ASN A 195 4.92 3.31 21.95
C ASN A 195 5.67 1.96 22.00
N SER A 196 5.11 0.97 22.69
CA SER A 196 5.71 -0.37 22.78
C SER A 196 5.74 -1.09 21.44
N ALA A 197 4.70 -0.90 20.63
CA ALA A 197 4.64 -1.43 19.28
C ALA A 197 5.69 -0.79 18.36
N GLY A 198 5.92 0.53 18.47
CA GLY A 198 6.98 1.21 17.72
C GLY A 198 8.37 0.67 18.06
N MET A 199 8.64 0.40 19.35
CA MET A 199 9.89 -0.23 19.78
C MET A 199 10.03 -1.65 19.21
N LEU A 200 8.96 -2.46 19.28
CA LEU A 200 8.94 -3.82 18.74
C LEU A 200 9.18 -3.84 17.22
N ILE A 201 8.51 -2.98 16.47
CA ILE A 201 8.68 -2.90 15.01
C ILE A 201 10.11 -2.54 14.67
N SER A 202 10.65 -1.46 15.26
CA SER A 202 12.04 -1.03 15.01
C SER A 202 13.06 -2.15 15.32
N ASP A 203 12.85 -2.93 16.36
CA ASP A 203 13.73 -4.05 16.71
C ASP A 203 13.54 -5.25 15.75
N ALA A 204 12.30 -5.60 15.44
CA ALA A 204 11.96 -6.73 14.56
C ALA A 204 12.43 -6.53 13.11
N TYR A 205 12.49 -5.28 12.64
CA TYR A 205 12.91 -4.94 11.28
C TYR A 205 14.36 -4.49 11.15
N ARG A 206 15.16 -4.58 12.23
CA ARG A 206 16.58 -4.27 12.17
C ARG A 206 17.31 -5.22 11.22
N GLY A 207 17.88 -4.68 10.13
CA GLY A 207 18.53 -5.45 9.07
C GLY A 207 17.58 -6.26 8.18
N HIS A 208 16.28 -6.03 8.28
CA HIS A 208 15.28 -6.72 7.46
C HIS A 208 15.15 -6.04 6.07
N PRO A 209 14.94 -6.80 4.97
CA PRO A 209 14.77 -6.22 3.63
C PRO A 209 13.68 -5.15 3.53
N ASP A 210 12.57 -5.30 4.25
CA ASP A 210 11.48 -4.32 4.23
C ASP A 210 11.89 -2.95 4.80
N SER A 211 12.94 -2.88 5.64
CA SER A 211 13.49 -1.60 6.11
C SER A 211 14.25 -0.84 5.01
N LEU A 212 14.59 -1.50 3.90
CA LEU A 212 15.13 -0.85 2.72
C LEU A 212 14.02 -0.16 1.91
N ILE A 213 12.80 -0.71 1.95
CA ILE A 213 11.63 -0.20 1.23
C ILE A 213 10.95 0.92 2.03
N ASN A 214 10.73 0.70 3.33
CA ASN A 214 10.11 1.67 4.23
C ASN A 214 11.09 2.04 5.34
N ASP A 215 11.65 3.24 5.26
CA ASP A 215 12.62 3.74 6.23
C ASP A 215 12.03 3.98 7.63
N GLN A 216 10.71 4.12 7.75
CA GLN A 216 10.01 4.28 9.03
C GLN A 216 10.28 3.10 9.97
N TYR A 217 10.63 1.91 9.44
CA TYR A 217 11.00 0.74 10.24
C TYR A 217 12.40 0.83 10.87
N ARG A 218 13.27 1.74 10.43
CA ARG A 218 14.66 1.86 10.87
C ARG A 218 14.82 2.49 12.24
N SER A 219 13.80 3.18 12.75
CA SER A 219 13.86 3.86 14.04
C SER A 219 12.56 3.71 14.82
N VAL A 220 12.65 3.85 16.14
CA VAL A 220 11.47 3.85 17.01
C VAL A 220 10.50 4.98 16.64
N HIS A 221 11.04 6.18 16.41
CA HIS A 221 10.21 7.34 16.02
C HIS A 221 9.52 7.13 14.66
N GLY A 222 10.25 6.62 13.66
CA GLY A 222 9.67 6.26 12.37
C GLY A 222 8.56 5.22 12.50
N SER A 223 8.82 4.15 13.28
CA SER A 223 7.84 3.09 13.53
C SER A 223 6.59 3.60 14.27
N GLN A 224 6.75 4.55 15.20
CA GLN A 224 5.61 5.21 15.87
C GLN A 224 4.80 6.06 14.90
N ARG A 225 5.47 6.81 14.00
CA ARG A 225 4.80 7.59 12.95
C ARG A 225 4.05 6.69 11.98
N PHE A 226 4.66 5.58 11.54
CA PHE A 226 4.01 4.55 10.73
C PHE A 226 2.74 4.01 11.40
N LEU A 227 2.82 3.63 12.68
CA LEU A 227 1.68 3.15 13.45
C LEU A 227 0.59 4.22 13.61
N HIS A 228 0.99 5.47 13.88
CA HIS A 228 0.06 6.58 13.97
C HIS A 228 -0.72 6.74 12.65
N ASN A 229 -0.02 6.65 11.52
CA ASN A 229 -0.64 6.72 10.20
C ASN A 229 -1.64 5.58 9.97
N ILE A 230 -1.31 4.33 10.31
CA ILE A 230 -2.22 3.20 10.19
C ILE A 230 -3.48 3.37 11.08
N VAL A 231 -3.29 3.79 12.32
CA VAL A 231 -4.39 3.87 13.30
C VAL A 231 -5.31 5.07 13.05
N ARG A 232 -4.78 6.18 12.53
CA ARG A 232 -5.52 7.45 12.40
C ARG A 232 -6.00 7.76 10.98
N TYR A 233 -5.32 7.25 9.95
CA TYR A 233 -5.66 7.56 8.56
C TYR A 233 -6.07 6.30 7.81
N SER A 234 -7.09 6.42 6.98
CA SER A 234 -7.69 5.28 6.27
C SER A 234 -6.96 4.90 4.96
N GLY A 235 -5.70 5.26 4.78
CA GLY A 235 -4.95 4.97 3.54
C GLY A 235 -4.82 3.47 3.23
N CYS A 236 -4.72 2.63 4.28
CA CYS A 236 -4.76 1.17 4.15
C CYS A 236 -6.05 0.59 4.76
N GLY A 237 -7.19 1.27 4.57
CA GLY A 237 -8.46 0.90 5.18
C GLY A 237 -8.65 1.43 6.60
N ALA A 238 -9.82 1.19 7.17
CA ALA A 238 -10.16 1.59 8.53
C ALA A 238 -9.53 0.62 9.54
N PHE A 239 -8.62 1.11 10.37
CA PHE A 239 -8.01 0.32 11.44
C PHE A 239 -9.06 -0.35 12.33
N SER A 240 -8.84 -1.61 12.69
CA SER A 240 -9.77 -2.38 13.54
C SER A 240 -9.05 -2.96 14.76
N ALA A 241 -9.26 -2.34 15.91
CA ALA A 241 -8.74 -2.84 17.19
C ALA A 241 -9.32 -4.25 17.53
N GLN A 242 -10.48 -4.60 16.99
CA GLN A 242 -11.14 -5.90 17.24
C GLN A 242 -10.42 -7.08 16.61
N VAL A 243 -9.65 -6.85 15.55
CA VAL A 243 -8.85 -7.88 14.88
C VAL A 243 -7.37 -7.76 15.18
N SER A 244 -6.96 -6.67 15.82
CA SER A 244 -5.57 -6.36 16.15
C SER A 244 -5.22 -6.87 17.54
N HIS A 245 -4.10 -7.58 17.64
CA HIS A 245 -3.69 -8.24 18.87
C HIS A 245 -2.21 -8.03 19.16
N VAL A 246 -1.87 -8.09 20.42
CA VAL A 246 -0.50 -8.06 20.92
C VAL A 246 -0.24 -9.24 21.83
N VAL A 247 1.00 -9.74 21.81
CA VAL A 247 1.49 -10.72 22.79
C VAL A 247 2.49 -10.00 23.68
N VAL A 248 2.26 -10.10 24.98
CA VAL A 248 3.12 -9.52 26.02
C VAL A 248 3.67 -10.59 26.94
N GLU A 249 4.89 -10.41 27.40
CA GLU A 249 5.46 -11.21 28.47
C GLU A 249 4.83 -10.79 29.79
N ARG A 250 4.29 -11.76 30.59
CA ARG A 250 3.46 -11.47 31.76
C ARG A 250 4.21 -10.74 32.87
N HIS A 251 5.47 -11.07 33.06
CA HIS A 251 6.27 -10.55 34.15
C HIS A 251 6.83 -9.16 33.85
N SER A 252 7.52 -9.00 32.72
CA SER A 252 8.12 -7.72 32.31
C SER A 252 7.12 -6.74 31.69
N ARG A 253 5.95 -7.24 31.24
CA ARG A 253 4.96 -6.49 30.45
C ARG A 253 5.48 -6.02 29.09
N GLU A 254 6.62 -6.54 28.64
CA GLU A 254 7.19 -6.23 27.33
C GLU A 254 6.36 -6.85 26.21
N MET A 255 6.15 -6.09 25.14
CA MET A 255 5.51 -6.58 23.93
C MET A 255 6.50 -7.39 23.11
N VAL A 256 6.15 -8.64 22.78
CA VAL A 256 7.02 -9.58 22.07
C VAL A 256 6.52 -9.91 20.66
N ALA A 257 5.23 -9.68 20.38
CA ALA A 257 4.67 -9.83 19.05
C ALA A 257 3.41 -8.99 18.91
N LEU A 258 3.07 -8.63 17.66
CA LEU A 258 1.82 -7.96 17.33
C LEU A 258 1.30 -8.37 15.96
N ILE A 259 -0.01 -8.19 15.76
CA ILE A 259 -0.69 -8.17 14.48
C ILE A 259 -1.67 -7.01 14.46
N LEU A 260 -1.67 -6.24 13.37
CA LEU A 260 -2.60 -5.14 13.14
C LEU A 260 -3.38 -5.40 11.86
N GLY A 261 -4.66 -5.11 11.91
CA GLY A 261 -5.53 -5.30 10.77
C GLY A 261 -6.48 -4.13 10.56
N SER A 262 -6.82 -3.90 9.30
CA SER A 262 -7.75 -2.88 8.85
C SER A 262 -8.88 -3.50 8.03
N ARG A 263 -10.04 -2.86 8.03
CA ARG A 263 -11.13 -3.19 7.12
C ARG A 263 -10.98 -2.35 5.86
N VAL A 264 -10.80 -2.98 4.72
CA VAL A 264 -10.56 -2.30 3.43
C VAL A 264 -11.80 -2.26 2.54
N SER A 265 -12.79 -3.10 2.81
CA SER A 265 -14.13 -3.04 2.22
C SER A 265 -15.15 -3.71 3.16
N PRO A 266 -16.46 -3.72 2.84
CA PRO A 266 -17.45 -4.44 3.64
C PRO A 266 -17.13 -5.92 3.85
N GLU A 267 -16.47 -6.57 2.89
CA GLU A 267 -16.21 -8.01 2.88
C GLU A 267 -14.73 -8.37 2.96
N SER A 268 -13.81 -7.37 2.88
CA SER A 268 -12.37 -7.61 2.84
C SER A 268 -11.63 -6.91 3.97
N GLY A 269 -10.68 -7.64 4.56
CA GLY A 269 -9.73 -7.15 5.54
C GLY A 269 -8.30 -7.13 5.00
N HIS A 270 -7.42 -6.38 5.67
CA HIS A 270 -6.00 -6.33 5.35
C HIS A 270 -5.16 -6.42 6.62
N ILE A 271 -4.17 -7.30 6.62
CA ILE A 271 -3.15 -7.33 7.67
C ILE A 271 -2.12 -6.25 7.32
N THR A 272 -2.17 -5.15 8.05
CA THR A 272 -1.28 -4.00 7.83
C THR A 272 0.10 -4.20 8.43
N GLN A 273 0.20 -5.00 9.50
CA GLN A 273 1.46 -5.32 10.14
C GLN A 273 1.38 -6.63 10.92
N VAL A 274 2.42 -7.45 10.83
CA VAL A 274 2.66 -8.58 11.72
C VAL A 274 4.16 -8.69 11.99
N CYS A 275 4.55 -8.70 13.26
CA CYS A 275 5.95 -8.92 13.62
C CYS A 275 6.11 -9.63 14.96
N VAL A 276 7.26 -10.27 15.12
CA VAL A 276 7.68 -10.98 16.33
C VAL A 276 9.10 -10.57 16.65
N ARG A 277 9.35 -10.24 17.91
CA ARG A 277 10.69 -9.93 18.42
C ARG A 277 11.67 -11.06 18.08
N PRO A 278 12.92 -10.78 17.67
CA PRO A 278 13.83 -11.79 17.13
C PRO A 278 14.03 -13.01 18.05
N ASP A 279 14.18 -12.82 19.36
CA ASP A 279 14.38 -13.86 20.37
C ASP A 279 13.12 -14.70 20.71
N TYR A 280 11.94 -14.26 20.20
CA TYR A 280 10.66 -14.98 20.30
C TYR A 280 10.22 -15.63 18.98
N ARG A 281 11.02 -15.52 17.92
CA ARG A 281 10.74 -16.17 16.63
C ARG A 281 10.79 -17.69 16.74
N ARG A 282 10.19 -18.40 15.75
CA ARG A 282 10.15 -19.87 15.67
C ARG A 282 9.39 -20.56 16.81
N ARG A 283 8.62 -19.81 17.60
CA ARG A 283 7.75 -20.32 18.68
C ARG A 283 6.27 -20.38 18.28
N GLY A 284 5.94 -20.23 17.00
CA GLY A 284 4.56 -20.27 16.49
C GLY A 284 3.75 -18.99 16.67
N LEU A 285 4.30 -17.90 17.27
CA LEU A 285 3.54 -16.69 17.60
C LEU A 285 2.93 -16.01 16.36
N ALA A 286 3.68 -15.88 15.27
CA ALA A 286 3.14 -15.26 14.04
C ALA A 286 1.98 -16.06 13.46
N ARG A 287 2.09 -17.40 13.41
CA ARG A 287 1.02 -18.30 12.97
C ARG A 287 -0.23 -18.15 13.83
N MET A 288 -0.06 -18.16 15.14
CA MET A 288 -1.18 -17.97 16.07
C MET A 288 -1.86 -16.61 15.87
N LEU A 289 -1.07 -15.53 15.74
CA LEU A 289 -1.61 -14.17 15.52
C LEU A 289 -2.40 -14.08 14.21
N LEU A 290 -1.90 -14.68 13.11
CA LEU A 290 -2.62 -14.74 11.84
C LEU A 290 -3.95 -15.49 11.98
N SER A 291 -3.95 -16.66 12.62
CA SER A 291 -5.15 -17.44 12.86
C SER A 291 -6.17 -16.71 13.74
N VAL A 292 -5.71 -16.01 14.77
CA VAL A 292 -6.56 -15.20 15.66
C VAL A 292 -7.18 -14.02 14.90
N ALA A 293 -6.39 -13.29 14.13
CA ALA A 293 -6.88 -12.18 13.33
C ALA A 293 -7.91 -12.66 12.28
N ALA A 294 -7.62 -13.75 11.57
CA ALA A 294 -8.53 -14.36 10.60
C ALA A 294 -9.88 -14.73 11.24
N PHE A 295 -9.86 -15.35 12.44
CA PHE A 295 -11.06 -15.69 13.18
C PHE A 295 -11.88 -14.45 13.57
N HIS A 296 -11.24 -13.39 14.03
CA HIS A 296 -11.93 -12.15 14.37
C HIS A 296 -12.46 -11.42 13.14
N PHE A 297 -11.72 -11.38 12.02
CA PHE A 297 -12.22 -10.86 10.76
C PHE A 297 -13.48 -11.60 10.30
N MET A 298 -13.47 -12.94 10.32
CA MET A 298 -14.63 -13.75 9.98
C MET A 298 -15.84 -13.43 10.87
N ARG A 299 -15.64 -13.23 12.18
CA ARG A 299 -16.71 -12.82 13.09
C ARG A 299 -17.29 -11.45 12.80
N LEU A 300 -16.56 -10.58 12.12
CA LEU A 300 -17.02 -9.27 11.63
C LEU A 300 -17.69 -9.35 10.25
N GLY A 301 -17.89 -10.57 9.70
CA GLY A 301 -18.50 -10.77 8.39
C GLY A 301 -17.54 -10.60 7.21
N ILE A 302 -16.24 -10.49 7.49
CA ILE A 302 -15.19 -10.43 6.44
C ILE A 302 -15.04 -11.84 5.86
N THR A 303 -15.02 -11.93 4.55
CA THR A 303 -14.92 -13.20 3.79
C THR A 303 -13.54 -13.45 3.20
N GLU A 304 -12.71 -12.40 3.11
CA GLU A 304 -11.35 -12.46 2.58
C GLU A 304 -10.43 -11.53 3.36
N ILE A 305 -9.21 -11.96 3.58
CA ILE A 305 -8.15 -11.09 4.12
C ILE A 305 -6.93 -11.10 3.21
N SER A 306 -6.24 -9.96 3.16
CA SER A 306 -5.04 -9.76 2.36
C SER A 306 -3.86 -9.31 3.21
N LEU A 307 -2.67 -9.41 2.66
CA LEU A 307 -1.43 -8.83 3.17
C LEU A 307 -0.45 -8.57 2.02
N THR A 308 0.58 -7.78 2.29
CA THR A 308 1.70 -7.61 1.37
C THR A 308 3.00 -8.12 1.98
N VAL A 309 3.86 -8.73 1.15
CA VAL A 309 5.17 -9.23 1.57
C VAL A 309 6.20 -9.03 0.48
N THR A 310 7.43 -8.73 0.85
CA THR A 310 8.55 -8.66 -0.11
C THR A 310 8.94 -10.06 -0.57
N GLU A 311 9.13 -10.26 -1.89
CA GLU A 311 9.44 -11.58 -2.48
C GLU A 311 10.72 -12.20 -1.90
N ALA A 312 11.69 -11.37 -1.49
CA ALA A 312 12.91 -11.84 -0.83
C ALA A 312 12.68 -12.39 0.60
N ASN A 313 11.51 -12.15 1.23
CA ASN A 313 11.19 -12.66 2.56
C ASN A 313 10.56 -14.06 2.48
N SER A 314 11.36 -15.05 2.09
CA SER A 314 10.89 -16.44 1.88
C SER A 314 10.28 -17.05 3.14
N GLU A 315 10.83 -16.79 4.34
CA GLU A 315 10.30 -17.34 5.60
C GLU A 315 8.87 -16.87 5.87
N ALA A 316 8.56 -15.61 5.59
CA ALA A 316 7.20 -15.08 5.74
C ALA A 316 6.26 -15.65 4.66
N ILE A 317 6.73 -15.76 3.41
CA ILE A 317 5.95 -16.36 2.32
C ILE A 317 5.58 -17.81 2.66
N ASP A 318 6.53 -18.62 3.11
CA ASP A 318 6.28 -20.01 3.51
C ASP A 318 5.25 -20.09 4.65
N LEU A 319 5.31 -19.18 5.61
CA LEU A 319 4.32 -19.07 6.68
C LEU A 319 2.93 -18.75 6.10
N TYR A 320 2.83 -17.74 5.24
CA TYR A 320 1.54 -17.33 4.67
C TYR A 320 0.92 -18.42 3.79
N LEU A 321 1.72 -19.10 2.95
CA LEU A 321 1.27 -20.24 2.16
C LEU A 321 0.76 -21.37 3.06
N ALA A 322 1.45 -21.67 4.17
CA ALA A 322 1.05 -22.67 5.15
C ALA A 322 -0.25 -22.30 5.89
N GLU A 323 -0.57 -20.99 6.01
CA GLU A 323 -1.83 -20.50 6.58
C GLU A 323 -2.95 -20.38 5.51
N GLY A 324 -2.71 -20.79 4.27
CA GLY A 324 -3.70 -20.82 3.21
C GLY A 324 -3.81 -19.52 2.39
N TYR A 325 -2.84 -18.61 2.51
CA TYR A 325 -2.76 -17.47 1.60
C TYR A 325 -2.27 -17.93 0.22
N THR A 326 -2.73 -17.25 -0.81
CA THR A 326 -2.26 -17.43 -2.19
C THR A 326 -1.81 -16.09 -2.77
N CYS A 327 -0.86 -16.09 -3.70
CA CYS A 327 -0.43 -14.87 -4.37
C CYS A 327 -1.48 -14.47 -5.43
N ALA A 328 -2.19 -13.37 -5.18
CA ALA A 328 -3.17 -12.83 -6.12
C ALA A 328 -2.53 -11.86 -7.13
N HIS A 329 -1.52 -11.10 -6.70
CA HIS A 329 -0.93 -10.04 -7.51
C HIS A 329 0.54 -9.83 -7.13
N ARG A 330 1.36 -9.41 -8.11
CA ARG A 330 2.74 -8.97 -7.90
C ARG A 330 2.89 -7.53 -8.34
N PHE A 331 3.57 -6.73 -7.54
CA PHE A 331 3.83 -5.32 -7.81
C PHE A 331 5.25 -4.95 -7.39
N ASP A 332 5.71 -3.79 -7.83
CA ASP A 332 7.04 -3.31 -7.50
C ASP A 332 6.99 -2.18 -6.46
N ALA A 333 7.89 -2.24 -5.48
CA ALA A 333 8.29 -1.09 -4.69
C ALA A 333 9.59 -0.55 -5.27
N ALA A 334 9.71 0.77 -5.33
CA ALA A 334 10.88 1.45 -5.86
C ALA A 334 11.41 2.45 -4.82
N VAL A 335 12.73 2.48 -4.65
CA VAL A 335 13.39 3.35 -3.68
C VAL A 335 14.60 4.00 -4.33
N TRP A 336 14.63 5.33 -4.29
CA TRP A 336 15.83 6.12 -4.61
C TRP A 336 16.39 6.72 -3.33
N GLN A 337 17.71 6.68 -3.20
CA GLN A 337 18.44 7.25 -2.08
C GLN A 337 19.57 8.10 -2.62
N ARG A 338 19.71 9.33 -2.12
CA ARG A 338 20.83 10.19 -2.47
C ARG A 338 22.14 9.58 -1.98
N GLU A 339 23.16 9.56 -2.82
CA GLU A 339 24.49 9.10 -2.43
C GLU A 339 25.05 9.94 -1.29
N GLY A 340 25.61 9.28 -0.26
CA GLY A 340 26.23 9.95 0.89
C GLY A 340 25.30 10.28 2.05
N THR A 341 24.02 9.93 2.00
CA THR A 341 23.03 10.06 3.09
C THR A 341 22.65 8.69 3.64
N ALA A 342 23.56 7.99 4.32
CA ALA A 342 23.29 6.69 4.97
C ALA A 342 23.31 6.82 6.49
#